data_9191f2304f31c14fb6f9f8c485f83288
#
_entry.id   9191f2304f31c14fb6f9f8c485f83288
#
_cell.length_a   1.000
_cell.length_b   1.000
_cell.length_c   1.000
_cell.angle_alpha   90.00
_cell.angle_beta   90.00
_cell.angle_gamma   90.00
#
_symmetry.space_group_name_H-M   'P 1'
#
loop_
_entity.id
_entity.type
_entity.pdbx_description
1 polymer ?
#
loop_
_entity_poly.entity_id
_entity_poly.type
_entity_poly.pdbx_seq_one_letter_code
_entity_poly.pdbx_strand_id
1 'polypeptide(L)'
;FTVGAVLAMLVMLGGLVVWVDPFFHYHKPLEHLAYPIDSERYQNDGISRNFTYDAVLTGTSMMENFKASRFDSLFGVSSVKIPYAGGYYKEVDQAVKRALSYNPQVKVVCRSLDRSFLFYQKDQQNPAAPSPDYLTDDNPFNDVNYIFNKEVIFGTIQGVFARTKAGGQTTTFDEYMHWAPERDWGREAVLKTYEREPQKNETAPFTEEDRRTVMENLEQNVLATARAN
;
A
#
# COMPACT_ATOMS: atom_id res chain seq x y z
N PHE A 1 6.57 39.45 -19.90
CA PHE A 1 7.20 38.29 -20.59
C PHE A 1 7.58 37.18 -19.62
N THR A 2 8.29 37.51 -18.52
CA THR A 2 8.76 36.55 -17.49
C THR A 2 7.63 35.82 -16.77
N VAL A 3 6.56 36.50 -16.36
CA VAL A 3 5.41 35.87 -15.66
C VAL A 3 4.71 34.84 -16.56
N GLY A 4 4.50 35.17 -17.84
CA GLY A 4 3.90 34.25 -18.79
C GLY A 4 4.75 32.99 -19.03
N ALA A 5 6.08 33.14 -19.08
CA ALA A 5 6.99 32.01 -19.24
C ALA A 5 6.98 31.10 -17.99
N VAL A 6 6.94 31.67 -16.79
CA VAL A 6 6.84 30.89 -15.53
C VAL A 6 5.52 30.12 -15.47
N LEU A 7 4.40 30.78 -15.79
CA LEU A 7 3.10 30.10 -15.82
C LEU A 7 3.07 28.95 -16.84
N ALA A 8 3.60 29.18 -18.05
CA ALA A 8 3.70 28.13 -19.06
C ALA A 8 4.54 26.93 -18.57
N MET A 9 5.65 27.19 -17.90
CA MET A 9 6.49 26.13 -17.31
C MET A 9 5.75 25.35 -16.22
N LEU A 10 5.04 26.03 -15.34
CA LEU A 10 4.23 25.37 -14.30
C LEU A 10 3.12 24.48 -14.91
N VAL A 11 2.44 24.98 -15.92
CA VAL A 11 1.41 24.18 -16.64
C VAL A 11 2.03 22.96 -17.33
N MET A 12 3.20 23.10 -17.95
CA MET A 12 3.90 21.95 -18.56
C MET A 12 4.35 20.93 -17.52
N LEU A 13 4.92 21.36 -16.39
CA LEU A 13 5.34 20.46 -15.31
C LEU A 13 4.15 19.76 -14.68
N GLY A 14 3.09 20.50 -14.36
CA GLY A 14 1.86 19.91 -13.82
C GLY A 14 1.22 18.92 -14.81
N GLY A 15 1.15 19.31 -16.09
CA GLY A 15 0.66 18.43 -17.17
C GLY A 15 1.48 17.15 -17.30
N LEU A 16 2.81 17.21 -17.12
CA LEU A 16 3.68 16.04 -17.12
C LEU A 16 3.36 15.10 -15.96
N VAL A 17 3.16 15.64 -14.76
CA VAL A 17 2.81 14.83 -13.59
C VAL A 17 1.47 14.13 -13.78
N VAL A 18 0.46 14.85 -14.22
CA VAL A 18 -0.88 14.28 -14.48
C VAL A 18 -0.84 13.25 -15.62
N TRP A 19 -0.02 13.50 -16.67
CA TRP A 19 0.10 12.57 -17.79
C TRP A 19 0.84 11.28 -17.43
N VAL A 20 1.95 11.36 -16.68
CA VAL A 20 2.68 10.16 -16.25
C VAL A 20 1.96 9.48 -15.10
N ASP A 21 1.47 10.26 -14.14
CA ASP A 21 0.74 9.83 -12.94
C ASP A 21 1.40 8.64 -12.21
N PRO A 22 2.62 8.80 -11.69
CA PRO A 22 3.38 7.68 -11.14
C PRO A 22 2.77 7.05 -9.89
N PHE A 23 1.78 7.70 -9.26
CA PHE A 23 1.05 7.18 -8.10
C PHE A 23 -0.36 6.70 -8.46
N PHE A 24 -0.71 6.72 -9.74
CA PHE A 24 -2.02 6.26 -10.25
C PHE A 24 -3.20 7.01 -9.64
N HIS A 25 -2.99 8.27 -9.26
CA HIS A 25 -4.02 9.08 -8.61
C HIS A 25 -5.16 9.46 -9.56
N TYR A 26 -4.83 9.75 -10.82
CA TYR A 26 -5.78 10.17 -11.86
C TYR A 26 -6.19 9.04 -12.81
N HIS A 27 -5.29 8.09 -13.09
CA HIS A 27 -5.55 7.03 -14.05
C HIS A 27 -4.69 5.77 -13.81
N LYS A 28 -5.04 4.68 -14.46
CA LYS A 28 -4.22 3.46 -14.50
C LYS A 28 -2.90 3.68 -15.24
N PRO A 29 -1.90 2.79 -15.03
CA PRO A 29 -0.65 2.82 -15.77
C PRO A 29 -0.84 2.93 -17.26
N LEU A 30 -0.06 3.80 -17.94
CA LEU A 30 -0.04 3.88 -19.39
C LEU A 30 0.73 2.69 -19.97
N GLU A 31 0.17 2.01 -20.98
CA GLU A 31 0.72 0.76 -21.54
C GLU A 31 2.15 0.90 -22.12
N HIS A 32 2.53 2.09 -22.53
CA HIS A 32 3.85 2.36 -23.13
C HIS A 32 4.91 2.81 -22.09
N LEU A 33 4.55 2.90 -20.83
CA LEU A 33 5.44 3.25 -19.72
C LEU A 33 5.59 2.11 -18.74
N ALA A 34 6.79 1.96 -18.18
CA ALA A 34 7.11 0.93 -17.19
C ALA A 34 7.17 1.55 -15.78
N TYR A 35 6.15 1.32 -14.99
CA TYR A 35 6.02 1.90 -13.66
C TYR A 35 6.66 1.00 -12.59
N PRO A 36 7.54 1.54 -11.72
CA PRO A 36 7.82 0.90 -10.45
C PRO A 36 6.58 0.98 -9.56
N ILE A 37 6.17 -0.15 -8.97
CA ILE A 37 5.19 -0.17 -7.88
C ILE A 37 5.98 -0.56 -6.63
N ASP A 38 6.38 0.44 -5.85
CA ASP A 38 7.32 0.31 -4.73
C ASP A 38 7.06 1.31 -3.60
N SER A 39 5.94 2.02 -3.65
CA SER A 39 5.64 3.12 -2.74
C SER A 39 4.22 3.01 -2.17
N GLU A 40 4.05 2.15 -1.15
CA GLU A 40 2.75 1.76 -0.59
C GLU A 40 1.84 2.95 -0.26
N ARG A 41 2.36 3.88 0.53
CA ARG A 41 1.57 4.99 1.05
C ARG A 41 1.19 6.01 -0.02
N TYR A 42 1.87 5.99 -1.15
CA TYR A 42 1.62 6.89 -2.27
C TYR A 42 0.80 6.23 -3.38
N GLN A 43 0.98 4.92 -3.59
CA GLN A 43 0.38 4.22 -4.73
C GLN A 43 -0.86 3.39 -4.38
N ASN A 44 -1.01 2.93 -3.14
CA ASN A 44 -2.10 2.02 -2.78
C ASN A 44 -3.50 2.57 -3.02
N ASP A 45 -3.73 3.87 -2.78
CA ASP A 45 -5.03 4.47 -3.05
C ASP A 45 -5.32 4.55 -4.54
N GLY A 46 -4.36 5.01 -5.33
CA GLY A 46 -4.47 5.05 -6.79
C GLY A 46 -4.66 3.65 -7.40
N ILE A 47 -3.97 2.63 -6.88
CA ILE A 47 -4.20 1.23 -7.26
C ILE A 47 -5.65 0.84 -6.96
N SER A 48 -6.15 1.13 -5.76
CA SER A 48 -7.53 0.81 -5.36
C SER A 48 -8.57 1.51 -6.24
N ARG A 49 -8.29 2.74 -6.67
CA ARG A 49 -9.19 3.58 -7.46
C ARG A 49 -9.21 3.21 -8.94
N ASN A 50 -8.05 2.96 -9.53
CA ASN A 50 -7.90 2.94 -10.99
C ASN A 50 -7.59 1.57 -11.59
N PHE A 51 -7.23 0.55 -10.81
CA PHE A 51 -6.99 -0.79 -11.33
C PHE A 51 -8.29 -1.60 -11.41
N THR A 52 -8.28 -2.62 -12.24
CA THR A 52 -9.41 -3.56 -12.36
C THR A 52 -9.09 -4.82 -11.55
N TYR A 53 -9.92 -5.14 -10.58
CA TYR A 53 -9.75 -6.28 -9.68
C TYR A 53 -11.11 -6.70 -9.07
N ASP A 54 -11.19 -7.92 -8.57
CA ASP A 54 -12.32 -8.42 -7.79
C ASP A 54 -11.87 -9.05 -6.45
N ALA A 55 -10.58 -8.89 -6.11
CA ALA A 55 -10.04 -9.29 -4.81
C ALA A 55 -8.95 -8.31 -4.32
N VAL A 56 -8.79 -8.21 -3.01
CA VAL A 56 -7.82 -7.35 -2.35
C VAL A 56 -6.95 -8.16 -1.41
N LEU A 57 -5.62 -8.03 -1.56
CA LEU A 57 -4.62 -8.53 -0.61
C LEU A 57 -4.08 -7.34 0.18
N THR A 58 -4.26 -7.33 1.50
CA THR A 58 -3.86 -6.20 2.35
C THR A 58 -3.41 -6.63 3.74
N GLY A 59 -2.83 -5.72 4.48
CA GLY A 59 -2.31 -5.94 5.82
C GLY A 59 -1.04 -5.16 6.06
N THR A 60 -0.13 -5.70 6.86
CA THR A 60 1.18 -5.10 7.12
C THR A 60 2.23 -5.57 6.10
N SER A 61 3.52 -5.28 6.37
CA SER A 61 4.65 -5.77 5.56
C SER A 61 4.69 -7.29 5.37
N MET A 62 4.01 -8.06 6.18
CA MET A 62 3.90 -9.51 5.99
C MET A 62 3.13 -9.86 4.71
N MET A 63 2.15 -9.05 4.33
CA MET A 63 1.38 -9.23 3.10
C MET A 63 2.21 -8.95 1.83
N GLU A 64 3.27 -8.17 1.91
CA GLU A 64 4.15 -7.85 0.78
C GLU A 64 4.74 -9.10 0.11
N ASN A 65 5.02 -10.14 0.91
CA ASN A 65 5.59 -11.40 0.43
C ASN A 65 4.58 -12.37 -0.17
N PHE A 66 3.29 -12.06 -0.15
CA PHE A 66 2.28 -12.89 -0.80
C PHE A 66 2.34 -12.70 -2.32
N LYS A 67 2.26 -13.81 -3.04
CA LYS A 67 2.16 -13.81 -4.50
C LYS A 67 0.70 -13.70 -4.92
N ALA A 68 0.36 -12.56 -5.51
CA ALA A 68 -0.99 -12.28 -6.00
C ALA A 68 -1.42 -13.31 -7.06
N SER A 69 -0.53 -13.64 -8.00
CA SER A 69 -0.80 -14.67 -9.04
C SER A 69 -1.16 -16.04 -8.46
N ARG A 70 -0.53 -16.41 -7.33
CA ARG A 70 -0.85 -17.67 -6.66
C ARG A 70 -2.21 -17.62 -5.97
N PHE A 71 -2.53 -16.51 -5.32
CA PHE A 71 -3.83 -16.27 -4.73
C PHE A 71 -4.93 -16.32 -5.78
N ASP A 72 -4.74 -15.62 -6.89
CA ASP A 72 -5.68 -15.57 -8.01
C ASP A 72 -5.97 -16.96 -8.57
N SER A 73 -4.92 -17.76 -8.75
CA SER A 73 -5.08 -19.14 -9.26
C SER A 73 -5.83 -20.07 -8.30
N LEU A 74 -5.76 -19.83 -6.99
CA LEU A 74 -6.43 -20.65 -5.97
C LEU A 74 -7.90 -20.29 -5.80
N PHE A 75 -8.23 -19.01 -5.92
CA PHE A 75 -9.57 -18.49 -5.64
C PHE A 75 -10.35 -18.12 -6.89
N GLY A 76 -9.76 -18.17 -8.07
CA GLY A 76 -10.40 -17.80 -9.34
C GLY A 76 -10.76 -16.31 -9.40
N VAL A 77 -9.88 -15.46 -8.92
CA VAL A 77 -10.06 -14.01 -8.83
C VAL A 77 -8.91 -13.26 -9.51
N SER A 78 -9.05 -11.95 -9.65
CA SER A 78 -7.99 -11.03 -10.03
C SER A 78 -7.73 -10.07 -8.88
N SER A 79 -6.59 -10.17 -8.22
CA SER A 79 -6.31 -9.41 -7.02
C SER A 79 -5.36 -8.24 -7.25
N VAL A 80 -5.56 -7.18 -6.47
CA VAL A 80 -4.55 -6.14 -6.21
C VAL A 80 -3.94 -6.37 -4.83
N LYS A 81 -2.67 -6.00 -4.70
CA LYS A 81 -1.95 -6.03 -3.43
C LYS A 81 -1.71 -4.60 -2.94
N ILE A 82 -2.29 -4.26 -1.79
CA ILE A 82 -2.22 -2.93 -1.17
C ILE A 82 -1.79 -3.05 0.31
N PRO A 83 -0.55 -3.49 0.58
CA PRO A 83 -0.03 -3.60 1.94
C PRO A 83 0.30 -2.23 2.54
N TYR A 84 0.50 -2.19 3.85
CA TYR A 84 0.97 -1.02 4.58
C TYR A 84 2.05 -1.45 5.57
N ALA A 85 3.33 -1.36 5.20
CA ALA A 85 4.45 -1.67 6.09
C ALA A 85 4.33 -0.91 7.41
N GLY A 86 4.31 -1.64 8.53
CA GLY A 86 4.07 -1.05 9.85
C GLY A 86 2.71 -0.39 10.02
N GLY A 87 1.75 -0.64 9.14
CA GLY A 87 0.42 -0.05 9.19
C GLY A 87 -0.38 -0.55 10.40
N TYR A 88 -1.00 0.38 11.12
CA TYR A 88 -1.91 0.04 12.21
C TYR A 88 -3.28 -0.37 11.65
N TYR A 89 -4.09 -1.00 12.48
CA TYR A 89 -5.36 -1.58 12.05
C TYR A 89 -6.33 -0.58 11.42
N LYS A 90 -6.36 0.65 11.92
CA LYS A 90 -7.17 1.75 11.37
C LYS A 90 -6.76 2.10 9.94
N GLU A 91 -5.46 2.20 9.66
CA GLU A 91 -4.96 2.56 8.31
C GLU A 91 -5.34 1.50 7.28
N VAL A 92 -5.10 0.23 7.64
CA VAL A 92 -5.45 -0.91 6.77
C VAL A 92 -6.97 -0.99 6.56
N ASP A 93 -7.78 -0.77 7.60
CA ASP A 93 -9.24 -0.75 7.49
C ASP A 93 -9.76 0.39 6.61
N GLN A 94 -9.20 1.58 6.75
CA GLN A 94 -9.52 2.72 5.88
C GLN A 94 -9.18 2.42 4.41
N ALA A 95 -8.04 1.76 4.14
CA ALA A 95 -7.70 1.34 2.79
C ALA A 95 -8.68 0.31 2.23
N VAL A 96 -9.10 -0.68 3.03
CA VAL A 96 -10.14 -1.65 2.64
C VAL A 96 -11.45 -0.92 2.32
N LYS A 97 -11.89 -0.02 3.19
CA LYS A 97 -13.13 0.76 2.96
C LYS A 97 -13.08 1.56 1.66
N ARG A 98 -11.95 2.22 1.36
CA ARG A 98 -11.79 2.93 0.09
C ARG A 98 -11.80 1.98 -1.10
N ALA A 99 -11.05 0.87 -1.04
CA ALA A 99 -11.03 -0.12 -2.11
C ALA A 99 -12.43 -0.67 -2.43
N LEU A 100 -13.23 -0.95 -1.39
CA LEU A 100 -14.63 -1.41 -1.53
C LEU A 100 -15.54 -0.31 -2.07
N SER A 101 -15.32 0.96 -1.71
CA SER A 101 -16.09 2.08 -2.23
C SER A 101 -15.81 2.38 -3.70
N TYR A 102 -14.55 2.27 -4.13
CA TYR A 102 -14.16 2.45 -5.52
C TYR A 102 -14.58 1.27 -6.40
N ASN A 103 -14.55 0.06 -5.84
CA ASN A 103 -14.88 -1.14 -6.59
C ASN A 103 -15.86 -2.04 -5.82
N PRO A 104 -17.18 -1.83 -5.99
CA PRO A 104 -18.20 -2.67 -5.35
C PRO A 104 -18.27 -4.11 -5.89
N GLN A 105 -17.46 -4.47 -6.89
CA GLN A 105 -17.37 -5.85 -7.43
C GLN A 105 -16.36 -6.71 -6.67
N VAL A 106 -15.68 -6.19 -5.67
CA VAL A 106 -14.76 -6.97 -4.84
C VAL A 106 -15.51 -8.10 -4.14
N LYS A 107 -15.05 -9.33 -4.35
CA LYS A 107 -15.62 -10.56 -3.80
C LYS A 107 -14.87 -11.07 -2.59
N VAL A 108 -13.55 -10.82 -2.56
CA VAL A 108 -12.65 -11.38 -1.57
C VAL A 108 -11.68 -10.31 -1.06
N VAL A 109 -11.60 -10.18 0.25
CA VAL A 109 -10.55 -9.40 0.92
C VAL A 109 -9.74 -10.36 1.79
N CYS A 110 -8.46 -10.55 1.44
CA CYS A 110 -7.51 -11.28 2.26
C CYS A 110 -6.65 -10.28 3.04
N ARG A 111 -6.79 -10.29 4.36
CA ARG A 111 -6.09 -9.36 5.25
C ARG A 111 -5.22 -10.12 6.24
N SER A 112 -3.94 -9.78 6.33
CA SER A 112 -3.10 -10.27 7.43
C SER A 112 -3.49 -9.60 8.75
N LEU A 113 -3.61 -10.41 9.79
CA LEU A 113 -3.88 -9.95 11.16
C LEU A 113 -2.58 -10.07 11.97
N ASP A 114 -1.84 -8.99 12.01
CA ASP A 114 -0.54 -8.95 12.66
C ASP A 114 -0.72 -8.70 14.16
N ARG A 115 -0.30 -9.67 14.99
CA ARG A 115 -0.46 -9.61 16.44
C ARG A 115 0.14 -8.34 17.04
N SER A 116 1.31 -7.93 16.60
CA SER A 116 2.04 -6.80 17.16
C SER A 116 1.26 -5.50 17.13
N PHE A 117 0.43 -5.31 16.10
CA PHE A 117 -0.35 -4.08 15.91
C PHE A 117 -1.74 -4.11 16.56
N LEU A 118 -2.19 -5.25 17.10
CA LEU A 118 -3.45 -5.34 17.83
C LEU A 118 -3.45 -4.59 19.17
N PHE A 119 -2.27 -4.38 19.75
CA PHE A 119 -2.12 -3.71 21.05
C PHE A 119 -2.11 -2.18 20.97
N TYR A 120 -2.13 -1.61 19.76
CA TYR A 120 -2.30 -0.17 19.59
C TYR A 120 -3.77 0.22 19.74
N GLN A 121 -4.00 1.48 20.14
CA GLN A 121 -5.36 2.01 20.24
C GLN A 121 -6.06 1.97 18.87
N LYS A 122 -7.34 1.63 18.87
CA LYS A 122 -8.15 1.45 17.66
C LYS A 122 -8.16 2.66 16.70
N ASP A 123 -7.92 3.86 17.23
CA ASP A 123 -7.94 5.11 16.48
C ASP A 123 -6.54 5.61 16.10
N GLN A 124 -5.49 4.88 16.48
CA GLN A 124 -4.12 5.26 16.14
C GLN A 124 -3.77 4.92 14.70
N GLN A 125 -2.92 5.78 14.14
CA GLN A 125 -2.19 5.57 12.89
C GLN A 125 -0.71 5.57 13.18
N ASN A 126 0.09 4.95 12.31
CA ASN A 126 1.54 4.91 12.49
C ASN A 126 2.14 6.32 12.28
N PRO A 127 2.65 6.98 13.33
CA PRO A 127 3.18 8.33 13.21
C PRO A 127 4.51 8.39 12.44
N ALA A 128 5.22 7.27 12.34
CA ALA A 128 6.50 7.18 11.63
C ALA A 128 6.34 7.05 10.11
N ALA A 129 5.14 6.72 9.63
CA ALA A 129 4.87 6.52 8.21
C ALA A 129 3.45 6.98 7.84
N PRO A 130 3.17 8.28 7.89
CA PRO A 130 1.85 8.81 7.53
C PRO A 130 1.60 8.65 6.03
N SER A 131 0.36 8.33 5.67
CA SER A 131 -0.09 8.42 4.28
C SER A 131 -0.40 9.88 3.93
N PRO A 132 -0.05 10.36 2.73
CA PRO A 132 -0.38 11.72 2.32
C PRO A 132 -1.90 11.87 2.07
N ASP A 133 -2.55 12.75 2.83
CA ASP A 133 -4.00 12.96 2.76
C ASP A 133 -4.46 13.38 1.36
N TYR A 134 -3.66 14.19 0.67
CA TYR A 134 -3.95 14.66 -0.70
C TYR A 134 -3.99 13.56 -1.77
N LEU A 135 -3.58 12.33 -1.46
CA LEU A 135 -3.73 11.17 -2.36
C LEU A 135 -4.91 10.27 -1.96
N THR A 136 -5.51 10.50 -0.81
CA THR A 136 -6.55 9.61 -0.25
C THR A 136 -7.91 10.28 -0.07
N ASP A 137 -8.00 11.58 -0.32
CA ASP A 137 -9.25 12.33 -0.30
C ASP A 137 -9.78 12.62 -1.71
N ASP A 138 -10.92 13.28 -1.80
CA ASP A 138 -11.56 13.69 -3.07
C ASP A 138 -11.45 15.21 -3.30
N ASN A 139 -10.50 15.88 -2.62
CA ASN A 139 -10.34 17.32 -2.72
C ASN A 139 -9.29 17.70 -3.79
N PRO A 140 -9.66 18.10 -5.00
CA PRO A 140 -8.72 18.41 -6.07
C PRO A 140 -7.87 19.66 -5.82
N PHE A 141 -8.22 20.48 -4.81
CA PHE A 141 -7.46 21.70 -4.50
C PHE A 141 -6.15 21.42 -3.75
N ASN A 142 -6.03 20.29 -3.07
CA ASN A 142 -4.80 19.90 -2.39
C ASN A 142 -3.89 19.01 -3.24
N ASP A 143 -4.34 18.57 -4.43
CA ASP A 143 -3.52 17.85 -5.42
C ASP A 143 -2.29 18.65 -5.86
N VAL A 144 -2.28 19.95 -5.63
CA VAL A 144 -1.11 20.80 -5.82
C VAL A 144 0.13 20.26 -5.09
N ASN A 145 -0.07 19.56 -3.97
CA ASN A 145 0.99 18.91 -3.20
C ASN A 145 1.57 17.67 -3.90
N TYR A 146 0.79 17.04 -4.77
CA TYR A 146 1.24 15.96 -5.65
C TYR A 146 1.85 16.52 -6.93
N ILE A 147 1.12 17.40 -7.62
CA ILE A 147 1.46 17.92 -8.95
C ILE A 147 2.80 18.69 -8.95
N PHE A 148 3.07 19.46 -7.90
CA PHE A 148 4.31 20.24 -7.77
C PHE A 148 5.30 19.68 -6.75
N ASN A 149 5.21 18.40 -6.46
CA ASN A 149 6.18 17.72 -5.62
C ASN A 149 7.48 17.46 -6.39
N LYS A 150 8.58 18.01 -5.89
CA LYS A 150 9.90 17.86 -6.53
C LYS A 150 10.36 16.40 -6.62
N GLU A 151 10.05 15.57 -5.61
CA GLU A 151 10.43 14.15 -5.61
C GLU A 151 9.64 13.38 -6.67
N VAL A 152 8.37 13.74 -6.90
CA VAL A 152 7.57 13.18 -7.99
C VAL A 152 8.16 13.57 -9.33
N ILE A 153 8.44 14.86 -9.55
CA ILE A 153 8.92 15.39 -10.83
C ILE A 153 10.33 14.90 -11.16
N PHE A 154 11.27 15.01 -10.22
CA PHE A 154 12.70 14.74 -10.45
C PHE A 154 13.18 13.38 -9.96
N GLY A 155 12.37 12.65 -9.24
CA GLY A 155 12.68 11.30 -8.76
C GLY A 155 11.80 10.25 -9.45
N THR A 156 10.53 10.20 -9.09
CA THR A 156 9.63 9.12 -9.50
C THR A 156 9.39 9.08 -11.01
N ILE A 157 9.11 10.24 -11.64
CA ILE A 157 8.90 10.31 -13.10
C ILE A 157 10.17 9.94 -13.87
N GLN A 158 11.34 10.39 -13.41
CA GLN A 158 12.61 9.97 -14.02
C GLN A 158 12.81 8.45 -13.90
N GLY A 159 12.43 7.84 -12.78
CA GLY A 159 12.45 6.40 -12.59
C GLY A 159 11.57 5.66 -13.60
N VAL A 160 10.35 6.14 -13.85
CA VAL A 160 9.45 5.59 -14.88
C VAL A 160 10.09 5.65 -16.26
N PHE A 161 10.62 6.80 -16.66
CA PHE A 161 11.28 6.94 -17.98
C PHE A 161 12.55 6.11 -18.10
N ALA A 162 13.39 6.08 -17.06
CA ALA A 162 14.61 5.28 -17.07
C ALA A 162 14.30 3.78 -17.21
N ARG A 163 13.30 3.28 -16.44
CA ARG A 163 12.85 1.89 -16.51
C ARG A 163 12.26 1.56 -17.89
N THR A 164 11.45 2.44 -18.44
CA THR A 164 10.88 2.30 -19.80
C THR A 164 11.98 2.24 -20.86
N LYS A 165 12.95 3.16 -20.80
CA LYS A 165 14.09 3.19 -21.73
C LYS A 165 14.96 1.95 -21.64
N ALA A 166 15.07 1.34 -20.48
CA ALA A 166 15.81 0.08 -20.28
C ALA A 166 15.02 -1.16 -20.76
N GLY A 167 13.83 -1.02 -21.35
CA GLY A 167 12.97 -2.13 -21.77
C GLY A 167 12.32 -2.88 -20.61
N GLY A 168 12.23 -2.25 -19.43
CA GLY A 168 11.54 -2.80 -18.28
C GLY A 168 10.02 -2.85 -18.47
N GLN A 169 9.37 -3.53 -17.53
CA GLN A 169 7.90 -3.60 -17.47
C GLN A 169 7.40 -3.00 -16.16
N THR A 170 6.13 -2.64 -16.11
CA THR A 170 5.48 -2.26 -14.85
C THR A 170 5.59 -3.40 -13.85
N THR A 171 5.95 -3.06 -12.61
CA THR A 171 6.08 -4.04 -11.52
C THR A 171 4.77 -4.79 -11.32
N THR A 172 4.84 -6.09 -11.22
CA THR A 172 3.68 -6.95 -10.95
C THR A 172 3.34 -6.95 -9.45
N PHE A 173 2.12 -7.35 -9.08
CA PHE A 173 1.77 -7.51 -7.67
C PHE A 173 2.51 -8.68 -6.99
N ASP A 174 3.12 -9.59 -7.73
CA ASP A 174 4.02 -10.61 -7.18
C ASP A 174 5.35 -10.01 -6.71
N GLU A 175 5.83 -8.99 -7.44
CA GLU A 175 7.11 -8.32 -7.17
C GLU A 175 6.94 -7.12 -6.23
N TYR A 176 5.73 -6.59 -6.10
CA TYR A 176 5.45 -5.39 -5.32
C TYR A 176 5.89 -5.55 -3.86
N MET A 177 6.89 -4.75 -3.45
CA MET A 177 7.47 -4.74 -2.11
C MET A 177 7.93 -6.12 -1.59
N HIS A 178 8.24 -7.07 -2.47
CA HIS A 178 8.68 -8.39 -2.06
C HIS A 178 10.11 -8.36 -1.48
N TRP A 179 10.22 -8.35 -0.15
CA TRP A 179 11.48 -8.18 0.58
C TRP A 179 12.16 -9.49 1.03
N ALA A 180 11.54 -10.63 0.77
CA ALA A 180 12.00 -11.90 1.28
C ALA A 180 12.56 -12.89 0.24
N PRO A 181 12.86 -12.52 -1.02
CA PRO A 181 13.34 -13.49 -2.04
C PRO A 181 14.70 -14.08 -1.70
N GLU A 182 15.52 -13.35 -0.94
CA GLU A 182 16.93 -13.72 -0.61
C GLU A 182 17.07 -14.34 0.77
N ARG A 183 15.99 -14.57 1.50
CA ARG A 183 16.03 -15.16 2.84
C ARG A 183 15.98 -16.68 2.77
N ASP A 184 16.81 -17.33 3.57
CA ASP A 184 16.69 -18.74 3.84
C ASP A 184 15.38 -19.01 4.60
N TRP A 185 14.56 -19.87 4.05
CA TRP A 185 13.29 -20.28 4.63
C TRP A 185 13.34 -21.75 5.04
N GLY A 186 12.58 -22.08 6.06
CA GLY A 186 12.41 -23.46 6.51
C GLY A 186 12.90 -23.68 7.93
N ARG A 187 12.76 -24.95 8.35
CA ARG A 187 13.05 -25.32 9.74
C ARG A 187 14.49 -24.98 10.17
N GLU A 188 15.46 -25.26 9.32
CA GLU A 188 16.88 -25.01 9.65
C GLU A 188 17.19 -23.53 9.84
N ALA A 189 16.63 -22.67 9.00
CA ALA A 189 16.79 -21.21 9.11
C ALA A 189 16.17 -20.69 10.42
N VAL A 190 14.99 -21.21 10.79
CA VAL A 190 14.34 -20.88 12.06
C VAL A 190 15.18 -21.33 13.24
N LEU A 191 15.68 -22.58 13.24
CA LEU A 191 16.52 -23.10 14.32
C LEU A 191 17.79 -22.29 14.50
N LYS A 192 18.49 -21.94 13.41
CA LYS A 192 19.69 -21.08 13.48
C LYS A 192 19.38 -19.70 14.10
N THR A 193 18.20 -19.15 13.81
CA THR A 193 17.76 -17.87 14.41
C THR A 193 17.52 -18.03 15.91
N TYR A 194 16.87 -19.11 16.34
CA TYR A 194 16.64 -19.39 17.77
C TYR A 194 17.94 -19.64 18.52
N GLU A 195 18.91 -20.33 17.93
CA GLU A 195 20.23 -20.57 18.55
C GLU A 195 21.02 -19.27 18.70
N ARG A 196 20.97 -18.39 17.71
CA ARG A 196 21.66 -17.10 17.72
C ARG A 196 21.02 -16.07 18.65
N GLU A 197 19.70 -16.04 18.71
CA GLU A 197 18.90 -15.11 19.50
C GLU A 197 17.88 -15.90 20.36
N PRO A 198 18.33 -16.49 21.49
CA PRO A 198 17.42 -17.18 22.37
C PRO A 198 16.29 -16.23 22.79
N GLN A 199 15.07 -16.60 22.49
CA GLN A 199 13.91 -15.81 22.87
C GLN A 199 13.88 -15.70 24.41
N LYS A 200 13.97 -14.50 24.93
CA LYS A 200 13.64 -14.23 26.32
C LYS A 200 12.15 -14.46 26.46
N ASN A 201 11.78 -15.54 27.14
CA ASN A 201 10.38 -15.90 27.39
C ASN A 201 9.71 -14.98 28.45
N GLU A 202 10.11 -13.72 28.51
CA GLU A 202 9.46 -12.70 29.33
C GLU A 202 8.35 -12.02 28.52
N THR A 203 7.32 -12.78 28.18
CA THR A 203 6.07 -12.15 27.77
C THR A 203 5.36 -11.67 29.02
N ALA A 204 5.22 -10.36 29.18
CA ALA A 204 4.34 -9.81 30.18
C ALA A 204 2.96 -10.51 30.10
N PRO A 205 2.33 -10.81 31.24
CA PRO A 205 1.03 -11.46 31.24
C PRO A 205 0.01 -10.59 30.48
N PHE A 206 -0.81 -11.23 29.67
CA PHE A 206 -1.89 -10.57 28.94
C PHE A 206 -2.94 -10.07 29.94
N THR A 207 -3.13 -8.76 29.97
CA THR A 207 -4.02 -8.08 30.92
C THR A 207 -5.44 -7.94 30.38
N GLU A 208 -6.41 -7.63 31.27
CA GLU A 208 -7.78 -7.28 30.81
C GLU A 208 -7.82 -5.98 30.00
N GLU A 209 -6.89 -5.07 30.23
CA GLU A 209 -6.75 -3.88 29.40
C GLU A 209 -6.27 -4.21 28.00
N ASP A 210 -5.28 -5.09 27.88
CA ASP A 210 -4.83 -5.60 26.57
C ASP A 210 -5.97 -6.29 25.85
N ARG A 211 -6.73 -7.13 26.55
CA ARG A 211 -7.88 -7.80 25.97
C ARG A 211 -8.91 -6.82 25.42
N ARG A 212 -9.25 -5.80 26.19
CA ARG A 212 -10.19 -4.76 25.77
C ARG A 212 -9.67 -4.03 24.53
N THR A 213 -8.41 -3.58 24.55
CA THR A 213 -7.79 -2.88 23.41
C THR A 213 -7.80 -3.72 22.15
N VAL A 214 -7.40 -4.99 22.25
CA VAL A 214 -7.40 -5.95 21.14
C VAL A 214 -8.82 -6.15 20.59
N MET A 215 -9.81 -6.36 21.46
CA MET A 215 -11.20 -6.60 21.04
C MET A 215 -11.82 -5.36 20.39
N GLU A 216 -11.59 -4.17 20.93
CA GLU A 216 -12.06 -2.92 20.34
C GLU A 216 -11.44 -2.68 18.96
N ASN A 217 -10.15 -2.97 18.81
CA ASN A 217 -9.44 -2.83 17.54
C ASN A 217 -9.97 -3.82 16.49
N LEU A 218 -10.14 -5.09 16.84
CA LEU A 218 -10.72 -6.09 15.96
C LEU A 218 -12.17 -5.74 15.57
N GLU A 219 -12.99 -5.35 16.54
CA GLU A 219 -14.38 -5.01 16.25
C GLU A 219 -14.50 -3.81 15.32
N GLN A 220 -13.80 -2.72 15.62
CA GLN A 220 -13.92 -1.48 14.84
C GLN A 220 -13.24 -1.56 13.48
N ASN A 221 -12.02 -2.11 13.42
CA ASN A 221 -11.15 -2.01 12.25
C ASN A 221 -11.07 -3.30 11.42
N VAL A 222 -11.83 -4.33 11.75
CA VAL A 222 -11.90 -5.57 10.97
C VAL A 222 -13.34 -6.02 10.80
N LEU A 223 -14.02 -6.34 11.92
CA LEU A 223 -15.34 -7.00 11.88
C LEU A 223 -16.45 -6.06 11.44
N ALA A 224 -16.42 -4.79 11.84
CA ALA A 224 -17.42 -3.81 11.43
C ALA A 224 -17.43 -3.64 9.91
N THR A 225 -16.26 -3.50 9.29
CA THR A 225 -16.11 -3.41 7.84
C THR A 225 -16.54 -4.69 7.14
N ALA A 226 -16.17 -5.86 7.68
CA ALA A 226 -16.55 -7.14 7.09
C ALA A 226 -18.08 -7.42 7.17
N ARG A 227 -18.77 -6.90 8.19
CA ARG A 227 -20.23 -7.06 8.30
C ARG A 227 -21.03 -6.06 7.47
N ALA A 228 -20.43 -4.93 7.12
CA ALA A 228 -21.08 -3.87 6.35
C ALA A 228 -21.05 -4.13 4.84
N ASN A 229 -20.26 -5.09 4.39
CA ASN A 229 -20.05 -5.46 2.99
C ASN A 229 -20.22 -6.98 2.77
#